data_95664cb4968ca60d56d843ccb20781b1
#
_entry.id   95664cb4968ca60d56d843ccb20781b1
#
_cell.length_a   1.000
_cell.length_b   1.000
_cell.length_c   1.000
_cell.angle_alpha   90.00
_cell.angle_beta   90.00
_cell.angle_gamma   90.00
#
_symmetry.space_group_name_H-M   'P 1'
#
loop_
_entity.id
_entity.type
_entity.pdbx_description
1 polymer ?
#
loop_
_entity_poly.entity_id
_entity_poly.type
_entity_poly.pdbx_seq_one_letter_code
_entity_poly.pdbx_strand_id
1 'polypeptide(L)'
;MANTKGLGKGLSALLGDDVIAAKDERASSLLLPISQVESCSTQPRKSFEPEALSDLADSIRIHGIIQPLTVRKLQSGYYQIIAGERRWRAARMAGLTQVPVVVIEADDRKAMELAMIENLQREDLNPIEEAEGYRVLTEQYGMTQDECAQRVGKSRPTVANALRLLGLTEPVRAMVEDGRLSAGHARALLTLGSKQQQAAAETVVKDALSVRQAELLVKKLTAEKKEKPQKDALSVNYVEEAARELGEKLGRPCRIVNGKKKGRIELEYYGTEDLNALLEALERLGKR
;
A
#
# COMPACT_ATOMS: atom_id res chain seq x y z
N MET A 1 -10.62 -35.40 12.67
CA MET A 1 -9.64 -34.67 13.49
C MET A 1 -9.46 -33.30 12.88
N ALA A 2 -10.13 -32.30 13.44
CA ALA A 2 -10.13 -30.92 12.92
C ALA A 2 -8.89 -30.19 13.43
N ASN A 3 -8.21 -29.53 12.52
CA ASN A 3 -6.91 -28.89 12.71
C ASN A 3 -7.10 -27.47 13.27
N THR A 4 -7.07 -27.30 14.58
CA THR A 4 -7.08 -26.01 15.28
C THR A 4 -5.70 -25.34 15.18
N LYS A 5 -5.41 -24.76 14.02
CA LYS A 5 -4.20 -23.93 13.79
C LYS A 5 -4.63 -22.52 13.43
N GLY A 6 -4.69 -21.62 14.39
CA GLY A 6 -4.92 -20.22 14.02
C GLY A 6 -4.68 -19.16 15.10
N LEU A 7 -5.05 -19.38 16.35
CA LEU A 7 -5.04 -18.31 17.36
C LEU A 7 -3.78 -18.18 18.23
N GLY A 8 -2.90 -19.18 18.24
CA GLY A 8 -1.74 -19.18 19.15
C GLY A 8 -0.46 -18.53 18.62
N LYS A 9 -0.32 -18.33 17.29
CA LYS A 9 0.94 -17.87 16.71
C LYS A 9 1.15 -16.34 16.75
N GLY A 10 0.09 -15.56 16.76
CA GLY A 10 0.20 -14.09 16.79
C GLY A 10 0.72 -13.53 18.12
N LEU A 11 0.23 -14.08 19.24
CA LEU A 11 0.67 -13.66 20.57
C LEU A 11 2.12 -14.06 20.88
N SER A 12 2.58 -15.21 20.34
CA SER A 12 3.96 -15.67 20.53
C SER A 12 5.00 -14.77 19.87
N ALA A 13 4.66 -14.19 18.70
CA ALA A 13 5.55 -13.27 18.00
C ALA A 13 5.67 -11.91 18.68
N LEU A 14 4.69 -11.56 19.51
CA LEU A 14 4.63 -10.28 20.22
C LEU A 14 5.47 -10.23 21.50
N LEU A 15 5.68 -11.37 22.13
CA LEU A 15 6.24 -11.44 23.48
C LEU A 15 7.74 -11.79 23.54
N GLY A 16 8.38 -12.06 22.40
CA GLY A 16 9.79 -12.49 22.33
C GLY A 16 10.00 -13.94 22.81
N ASP A 17 11.16 -14.52 22.46
CA ASP A 17 11.50 -15.92 22.79
C ASP A 17 11.55 -16.20 24.29
N ASP A 18 11.82 -15.21 25.13
CA ASP A 18 11.87 -15.35 26.60
C ASP A 18 10.50 -15.62 27.24
N VAL A 19 9.40 -15.28 26.55
CA VAL A 19 8.03 -15.55 27.01
C VAL A 19 7.47 -16.85 26.45
N ILE A 20 8.12 -17.43 25.41
CA ILE A 20 7.72 -18.72 24.84
C ILE A 20 8.06 -19.88 25.78
N ALA A 21 9.12 -19.75 26.59
CA ALA A 21 9.49 -20.73 27.60
C ALA A 21 8.44 -20.85 28.75
N ALA A 22 7.63 -19.81 28.96
CA ALA A 22 6.52 -19.81 29.92
C ALA A 22 5.20 -20.40 29.35
N LYS A 23 5.22 -20.98 28.15
CA LYS A 23 4.01 -21.46 27.45
C LYS A 23 3.50 -22.82 27.91
N ASP A 24 4.26 -23.56 28.72
CA ASP A 24 3.83 -24.83 29.30
C ASP A 24 3.24 -24.72 30.72
N GLU A 25 3.46 -23.61 31.39
CA GLU A 25 2.68 -23.26 32.58
C GLU A 25 1.51 -22.41 32.12
N ARG A 26 0.26 -22.86 32.35
CA ARG A 26 -1.01 -22.13 32.18
C ARG A 26 -0.77 -20.69 32.56
N ALA A 27 -0.71 -19.79 31.60
CA ALA A 27 -0.57 -18.37 31.86
C ALA A 27 -1.62 -18.03 32.92
N SER A 28 -1.20 -17.80 34.15
CA SER A 28 -2.08 -17.65 35.30
C SER A 28 -2.82 -16.35 35.10
N SER A 29 -4.02 -16.42 34.51
CA SER A 29 -4.91 -15.28 34.44
C SER A 29 -5.22 -14.88 35.87
N LEU A 30 -4.80 -13.69 36.24
CA LEU A 30 -5.11 -13.11 37.54
C LEU A 30 -6.56 -12.61 37.51
N LEU A 31 -7.36 -12.89 38.54
CA LEU A 31 -8.68 -12.28 38.70
C LEU A 31 -8.51 -10.96 39.41
N LEU A 32 -8.87 -9.88 38.74
CA LEU A 32 -8.86 -8.53 39.34
C LEU A 32 -10.27 -7.99 39.53
N PRO A 33 -10.51 -7.20 40.60
CA PRO A 33 -11.73 -6.44 40.74
C PRO A 33 -11.90 -5.51 39.53
N ILE A 34 -13.08 -5.51 38.91
CA ILE A 34 -13.35 -4.70 37.72
C ILE A 34 -13.20 -3.20 37.97
N SER A 35 -13.35 -2.79 39.25
CA SER A 35 -13.15 -1.41 39.71
C SER A 35 -11.68 -0.96 39.69
N GLN A 36 -10.74 -1.90 39.69
CA GLN A 36 -9.31 -1.63 39.59
C GLN A 36 -8.81 -1.58 38.15
N VAL A 37 -9.68 -1.88 37.17
CA VAL A 37 -9.33 -1.89 35.75
C VAL A 37 -9.95 -0.67 35.09
N GLU A 38 -9.12 0.13 34.44
CA GLU A 38 -9.53 1.35 33.75
C GLU A 38 -9.23 1.33 32.24
N SER A 39 -10.05 2.06 31.49
CA SER A 39 -9.88 2.17 30.05
C SER A 39 -8.77 3.14 29.68
N CYS A 40 -8.10 2.92 28.53
CA CYS A 40 -7.14 3.88 28.02
C CYS A 40 -7.89 5.01 27.27
N SER A 41 -7.65 6.27 27.64
CA SER A 41 -8.28 7.45 27.02
C SER A 41 -7.88 7.64 25.54
N THR A 42 -6.81 7.00 25.09
CA THR A 42 -6.23 7.14 23.76
C THR A 42 -6.66 6.01 22.79
N GLN A 43 -7.68 5.23 23.14
CA GLN A 43 -8.16 4.12 22.28
C GLN A 43 -8.73 4.66 20.96
N PRO A 44 -8.30 4.13 19.80
CA PRO A 44 -8.72 4.61 18.48
C PRO A 44 -10.21 4.35 18.19
N ARG A 45 -10.81 3.34 18.83
CA ARG A 45 -12.22 3.01 18.62
C ARG A 45 -13.14 3.82 19.54
N LYS A 46 -13.78 4.88 19.00
CA LYS A 46 -14.68 5.76 19.73
C LYS A 46 -16.15 5.32 19.66
N SER A 47 -16.57 4.58 18.63
CA SER A 47 -17.94 4.12 18.44
C SER A 47 -18.06 2.62 18.64
N PHE A 48 -18.97 2.21 19.51
CA PHE A 48 -19.35 0.83 19.72
C PHE A 48 -20.84 0.73 19.39
N GLU A 49 -21.23 -0.20 18.54
CA GLU A 49 -22.65 -0.48 18.29
C GLU A 49 -23.28 -1.01 19.57
N PRO A 50 -24.33 -0.35 20.09
CA PRO A 50 -24.93 -0.71 21.38
C PRO A 50 -25.47 -2.14 21.39
N GLU A 51 -26.08 -2.60 20.29
CA GLU A 51 -26.65 -3.95 20.17
C GLU A 51 -25.55 -5.01 20.26
N ALA A 52 -24.47 -4.88 19.48
CA ALA A 52 -23.36 -5.84 19.51
C ALA A 52 -22.61 -5.86 20.86
N LEU A 53 -22.71 -4.80 21.68
CA LEU A 53 -22.16 -4.78 23.03
C LEU A 53 -23.10 -5.47 24.02
N SER A 54 -24.43 -5.33 23.84
CA SER A 54 -25.45 -6.00 24.64
C SER A 54 -25.40 -7.53 24.46
N ASP A 55 -25.29 -8.01 23.21
CA ASP A 55 -25.18 -9.44 22.91
C ASP A 55 -23.93 -10.05 23.56
N LEU A 56 -22.83 -9.31 23.53
CA LEU A 56 -21.60 -9.72 24.20
C LEU A 56 -21.77 -9.73 25.74
N ALA A 57 -22.51 -8.78 26.32
CA ALA A 57 -22.77 -8.77 27.76
C ALA A 57 -23.64 -9.96 28.19
N ASP A 58 -24.62 -10.34 27.39
CA ASP A 58 -25.46 -11.52 27.66
C ASP A 58 -24.62 -12.81 27.57
N SER A 59 -23.79 -12.94 26.59
CA SER A 59 -22.85 -14.06 26.49
C SER A 59 -21.89 -14.13 27.70
N ILE A 60 -21.35 -12.99 28.12
CA ILE A 60 -20.44 -12.91 29.28
C ILE A 60 -21.18 -13.23 30.59
N ARG A 61 -22.46 -12.90 30.70
CA ARG A 61 -23.28 -13.24 31.90
C ARG A 61 -23.42 -14.74 32.05
N ILE A 62 -23.52 -15.48 30.92
CA ILE A 62 -23.73 -16.94 30.93
C ILE A 62 -22.42 -17.68 31.07
N HIS A 63 -21.38 -17.30 30.30
CA HIS A 63 -20.16 -18.06 30.14
C HIS A 63 -18.93 -17.43 30.83
N GLY A 64 -19.07 -16.20 31.35
CA GLY A 64 -17.92 -15.41 31.83
C GLY A 64 -17.04 -14.92 30.67
N ILE A 65 -15.92 -14.34 31.04
CA ILE A 65 -14.88 -13.92 30.06
C ILE A 65 -13.97 -15.11 29.77
N ILE A 66 -14.09 -15.70 28.58
CA ILE A 66 -13.30 -16.86 28.15
C ILE A 66 -11.87 -16.44 27.83
N GLN A 67 -11.70 -15.32 27.14
CA GLN A 67 -10.37 -14.78 26.78
C GLN A 67 -10.03 -13.62 27.72
N PRO A 68 -8.96 -13.72 28.57
CA PRO A 68 -8.60 -12.69 29.53
C PRO A 68 -8.34 -11.33 28.85
N LEU A 69 -8.50 -10.26 29.63
CA LEU A 69 -8.08 -8.91 29.24
C LEU A 69 -6.58 -8.79 29.33
N THR A 70 -5.96 -8.02 28.46
CA THR A 70 -4.54 -7.67 28.59
C THR A 70 -4.44 -6.30 29.22
N VAL A 71 -3.75 -6.24 30.37
CA VAL A 71 -3.62 -5.00 31.16
C VAL A 71 -2.18 -4.75 31.56
N ARG A 72 -1.86 -3.50 31.87
CA ARG A 72 -0.60 -3.11 32.53
C ARG A 72 -0.87 -2.49 33.88
N LYS A 73 0.05 -2.64 34.81
CA LYS A 73 -0.03 -2.00 36.10
C LYS A 73 0.43 -0.55 36.02
N LEU A 74 -0.36 0.39 36.53
CA LEU A 74 -0.01 1.79 36.65
C LEU A 74 0.68 2.07 38.00
N GLN A 75 1.38 3.19 38.06
CA GLN A 75 2.01 3.65 39.33
C GLN A 75 0.97 3.94 40.41
N SER A 76 -0.27 4.27 40.03
CA SER A 76 -1.41 4.46 40.94
C SER A 76 -1.90 3.17 41.64
N GLY A 77 -1.41 1.99 41.20
CA GLY A 77 -1.87 0.70 41.66
C GLY A 77 -3.08 0.15 40.90
N TYR A 78 -3.68 0.94 39.99
CA TYR A 78 -4.70 0.49 39.04
C TYR A 78 -4.09 -0.22 37.85
N TYR A 79 -4.97 -0.85 37.04
CA TYR A 79 -4.58 -1.57 35.86
C TYR A 79 -5.23 -0.97 34.63
N GLN A 80 -4.43 -0.57 33.65
CA GLN A 80 -4.92 0.01 32.40
C GLN A 80 -5.04 -1.05 31.30
N ILE A 81 -6.17 -1.04 30.61
CA ILE A 81 -6.46 -1.97 29.51
C ILE A 81 -5.57 -1.63 28.31
N ILE A 82 -4.81 -2.61 27.83
CA ILE A 82 -4.10 -2.58 26.55
C ILE A 82 -4.99 -3.18 25.47
N ALA A 83 -5.57 -4.36 25.72
CA ALA A 83 -6.46 -5.06 24.79
C ALA A 83 -7.67 -5.67 25.52
N GLY A 84 -8.84 -5.67 24.85
CA GLY A 84 -10.06 -6.25 25.39
C GLY A 84 -11.07 -5.24 25.93
N GLU A 85 -11.05 -3.99 25.53
CA GLU A 85 -11.98 -2.92 25.96
C GLU A 85 -13.45 -3.33 25.83
N ARG A 86 -13.85 -3.96 24.70
CA ARG A 86 -15.23 -4.44 24.50
C ARG A 86 -15.65 -5.45 25.57
N ARG A 87 -14.75 -6.40 25.89
CA ARG A 87 -14.99 -7.42 26.93
C ARG A 87 -15.14 -6.79 28.30
N TRP A 88 -14.32 -5.80 28.62
CA TRP A 88 -14.43 -5.06 29.89
C TRP A 88 -15.74 -4.27 30.00
N ARG A 89 -16.17 -3.56 28.95
CA ARG A 89 -17.44 -2.84 28.93
C ARG A 89 -18.61 -3.79 29.05
N ALA A 90 -18.61 -4.86 28.28
CA ALA A 90 -19.65 -5.89 28.34
C ALA A 90 -19.70 -6.58 29.72
N ALA A 91 -18.54 -6.84 30.36
CA ALA A 91 -18.47 -7.37 31.71
C ALA A 91 -19.07 -6.42 32.76
N ARG A 92 -18.85 -5.12 32.62
CA ARG A 92 -19.50 -4.10 33.48
C ARG A 92 -21.02 -4.10 33.27
N MET A 93 -21.51 -4.19 32.03
CA MET A 93 -22.93 -4.28 31.71
C MET A 93 -23.54 -5.60 32.24
N ALA A 94 -22.78 -6.70 32.19
CA ALA A 94 -23.18 -7.99 32.74
C ALA A 94 -23.20 -8.04 34.28
N GLY A 95 -22.64 -7.02 34.98
CA GLY A 95 -22.60 -6.95 36.43
C GLY A 95 -21.48 -7.79 37.09
N LEU A 96 -20.43 -8.15 36.34
CA LEU A 96 -19.31 -8.90 36.91
C LEU A 96 -18.51 -8.01 37.90
N THR A 97 -18.14 -8.58 39.03
CA THR A 97 -17.34 -7.93 40.06
C THR A 97 -15.81 -8.11 39.83
N GLN A 98 -15.44 -9.19 39.13
CA GLN A 98 -14.07 -9.54 38.81
C GLN A 98 -13.92 -9.93 37.35
N VAL A 99 -12.74 -9.71 36.79
CA VAL A 99 -12.42 -10.03 35.42
C VAL A 99 -11.05 -10.74 35.33
N PRO A 100 -10.90 -11.78 34.47
CA PRO A 100 -9.63 -12.42 34.26
C PRO A 100 -8.73 -11.51 33.41
N VAL A 101 -7.49 -11.32 33.85
CA VAL A 101 -6.51 -10.46 33.20
C VAL A 101 -5.16 -11.14 33.06
N VAL A 102 -4.41 -10.77 32.03
CA VAL A 102 -2.99 -11.02 31.88
C VAL A 102 -2.29 -9.69 32.06
N VAL A 103 -1.41 -9.62 33.06
CA VAL A 103 -0.64 -8.39 33.34
C VAL A 103 0.65 -8.42 32.54
N ILE A 104 0.88 -7.36 31.77
CA ILE A 104 2.12 -7.16 31.00
C ILE A 104 2.88 -6.00 31.60
N GLU A 105 4.16 -6.17 31.81
CA GLU A 105 5.07 -5.09 32.16
C GLU A 105 5.38 -4.30 30.88
N ALA A 106 4.78 -3.13 30.76
CA ALA A 106 4.95 -2.25 29.62
C ALA A 106 4.91 -0.77 30.06
N ASP A 107 5.86 0.00 29.56
CA ASP A 107 5.78 1.46 29.63
C ASP A 107 4.64 2.01 28.74
N ASP A 108 4.39 3.31 28.79
CA ASP A 108 3.34 3.95 28.01
C ASP A 108 3.51 3.71 26.50
N ARG A 109 4.76 3.81 26.03
CA ARG A 109 5.09 3.63 24.62
C ARG A 109 4.85 2.20 24.17
N LYS A 110 5.29 1.23 24.94
CA LYS A 110 5.11 -0.20 24.65
C LYS A 110 3.63 -0.61 24.71
N ALA A 111 2.89 -0.09 25.67
CA ALA A 111 1.46 -0.34 25.80
C ALA A 111 0.68 0.16 24.57
N MET A 112 0.99 1.38 24.09
CA MET A 112 0.38 1.94 22.89
C MET A 112 0.77 1.16 21.62
N GLU A 113 2.03 0.74 21.50
CA GLU A 113 2.52 -0.11 20.42
C GLU A 113 1.72 -1.42 20.35
N LEU A 114 1.58 -2.12 21.49
CA LEU A 114 0.83 -3.37 21.57
C LEU A 114 -0.65 -3.19 21.22
N ALA A 115 -1.28 -2.13 21.70
CA ALA A 115 -2.66 -1.80 21.37
C ALA A 115 -2.85 -1.51 19.86
N MET A 116 -1.87 -0.84 19.22
CA MET A 116 -1.90 -0.57 17.79
C MET A 116 -1.76 -1.86 16.97
N ILE A 117 -0.84 -2.75 17.37
CA ILE A 117 -0.63 -4.04 16.70
C ILE A 117 -1.89 -4.92 16.82
N GLU A 118 -2.51 -4.96 18.02
CA GLU A 118 -3.78 -5.70 18.21
C GLU A 118 -4.86 -5.15 17.28
N ASN A 119 -5.01 -3.83 17.21
CA ASN A 119 -5.99 -3.20 16.33
C ASN A 119 -5.73 -3.52 14.85
N LEU A 120 -4.46 -3.57 14.41
CA LEU A 120 -4.08 -3.92 13.03
C LEU A 120 -4.31 -5.42 12.69
N GLN A 121 -4.43 -6.29 13.69
CA GLN A 121 -4.74 -7.71 13.49
C GLN A 121 -6.25 -7.97 13.29
N ARG A 122 -7.09 -6.94 13.33
CA ARG A 122 -8.52 -7.07 13.10
C ARG A 122 -8.79 -7.36 11.62
N GLU A 123 -9.84 -8.15 11.37
CA GLU A 123 -10.24 -8.54 10.00
C GLU A 123 -11.14 -7.50 9.31
N ASP A 124 -11.69 -6.54 10.08
CA ASP A 124 -12.67 -5.57 9.63
C ASP A 124 -12.09 -4.18 9.26
N LEU A 125 -10.75 -4.04 9.21
CA LEU A 125 -10.11 -2.79 8.81
C LEU A 125 -10.24 -2.54 7.31
N ASN A 126 -10.54 -1.30 6.94
CA ASN A 126 -10.41 -0.90 5.54
C ASN A 126 -8.92 -0.75 5.13
N PRO A 127 -8.59 -0.82 3.82
CA PRO A 127 -7.20 -0.76 3.36
C PRO A 127 -6.45 0.53 3.72
N ILE A 128 -7.16 1.64 3.92
CA ILE A 128 -6.55 2.92 4.30
C ILE A 128 -6.27 2.96 5.80
N GLU A 129 -7.20 2.46 6.63
CA GLU A 129 -6.96 2.32 8.07
C GLU A 129 -5.78 1.39 8.36
N GLU A 130 -5.69 0.27 7.64
CA GLU A 130 -4.54 -0.64 7.74
C GLU A 130 -3.22 0.07 7.38
N ALA A 131 -3.21 0.85 6.30
CA ALA A 131 -2.05 1.63 5.86
C ALA A 131 -1.65 2.71 6.88
N GLU A 132 -2.63 3.43 7.44
CA GLU A 132 -2.41 4.42 8.50
C GLU A 132 -1.80 3.78 9.76
N GLY A 133 -2.28 2.61 10.16
CA GLY A 133 -1.71 1.86 11.29
C GLY A 133 -0.25 1.49 11.03
N TYR A 134 0.10 1.00 9.85
CA TYR A 134 1.50 0.73 9.50
C TYR A 134 2.35 2.00 9.48
N ARG A 135 1.81 3.13 9.02
CA ARG A 135 2.51 4.42 9.06
C ARG A 135 2.84 4.83 10.49
N VAL A 136 1.88 4.73 11.41
CA VAL A 136 2.10 5.04 12.82
C VAL A 136 3.20 4.16 13.40
N LEU A 137 3.19 2.83 13.14
CA LEU A 137 4.22 1.92 13.63
C LEU A 137 5.62 2.27 13.08
N THR A 138 5.71 2.65 11.80
CA THR A 138 7.01 3.00 11.19
C THR A 138 7.52 4.38 11.63
N GLU A 139 6.66 5.41 11.65
CA GLU A 139 7.08 6.79 11.90
C GLU A 139 7.20 7.11 13.40
N GLN A 140 6.24 6.68 14.23
CA GLN A 140 6.24 7.02 15.66
C GLN A 140 7.01 6.01 16.50
N TYR A 141 6.94 4.73 16.14
CA TYR A 141 7.64 3.68 16.90
C TYR A 141 8.97 3.28 16.30
N GLY A 142 9.31 3.78 15.09
CA GLY A 142 10.61 3.56 14.45
C GLY A 142 10.80 2.15 13.92
N MET A 143 9.71 1.40 13.71
CA MET A 143 9.77 0.04 13.17
C MET A 143 10.11 0.03 11.69
N THR A 144 10.91 -0.91 11.27
CA THR A 144 11.09 -1.23 9.86
C THR A 144 9.84 -1.93 9.31
N GLN A 145 9.66 -1.91 7.99
CA GLN A 145 8.55 -2.63 7.36
C GLN A 145 8.61 -4.15 7.60
N ASP A 146 9.81 -4.70 7.76
CA ASP A 146 10.01 -6.11 8.09
C ASP A 146 9.55 -6.43 9.51
N GLU A 147 9.90 -5.60 10.49
CA GLU A 147 9.46 -5.76 11.88
C GLU A 147 7.93 -5.60 12.00
N CYS A 148 7.34 -4.59 11.33
CA CYS A 148 5.88 -4.45 11.26
C CYS A 148 5.21 -5.71 10.71
N ALA A 149 5.73 -6.24 9.60
CA ALA A 149 5.19 -7.43 8.96
C ALA A 149 5.23 -8.64 9.89
N GLN A 150 6.35 -8.89 10.56
CA GLN A 150 6.51 -9.98 11.51
C GLN A 150 5.54 -9.87 12.68
N ARG A 151 5.42 -8.67 13.29
CA ARG A 151 4.57 -8.44 14.46
C ARG A 151 3.08 -8.54 14.16
N VAL A 152 2.66 -8.12 12.97
CA VAL A 152 1.25 -8.18 12.54
C VAL A 152 0.91 -9.54 11.89
N GLY A 153 1.91 -10.40 11.62
CA GLY A 153 1.70 -11.71 10.97
C GLY A 153 1.39 -11.58 9.47
N LYS A 154 1.89 -10.53 8.82
CA LYS A 154 1.74 -10.29 7.37
C LYS A 154 3.09 -10.39 6.66
N SER A 155 3.07 -10.39 5.32
CA SER A 155 4.31 -10.32 4.54
C SER A 155 4.80 -8.87 4.40
N ARG A 156 6.12 -8.65 4.31
CA ARG A 156 6.70 -7.33 4.02
C ARG A 156 6.11 -6.67 2.77
N PRO A 157 5.91 -7.38 1.62
CA PRO A 157 5.26 -6.80 0.46
C PRO A 157 3.83 -6.32 0.74
N THR A 158 3.09 -6.98 1.63
CA THR A 158 1.75 -6.56 2.06
C THR A 158 1.82 -5.19 2.74
N VAL A 159 2.70 -5.04 3.74
CA VAL A 159 2.92 -3.79 4.47
C VAL A 159 3.37 -2.67 3.52
N ALA A 160 4.36 -2.94 2.66
CA ALA A 160 4.84 -1.96 1.69
C ALA A 160 3.74 -1.52 0.71
N ASN A 161 2.90 -2.43 0.24
CA ASN A 161 1.79 -2.12 -0.67
C ASN A 161 0.69 -1.31 0.04
N ALA A 162 0.38 -1.61 1.30
CA ALA A 162 -0.56 -0.83 2.09
C ALA A 162 -0.05 0.62 2.28
N LEU A 163 1.19 0.81 2.72
CA LEU A 163 1.79 2.13 2.89
C LEU A 163 1.76 2.99 1.61
N ARG A 164 1.92 2.37 0.45
CA ARG A 164 1.82 3.08 -0.84
C ARG A 164 0.43 3.68 -1.08
N LEU A 165 -0.65 3.10 -0.53
CA LEU A 165 -2.01 3.62 -0.69
C LEU A 165 -2.18 5.02 -0.11
N LEU A 166 -1.37 5.40 0.88
CA LEU A 166 -1.37 6.74 1.45
C LEU A 166 -0.91 7.83 0.47
N GLY A 167 -0.27 7.44 -0.64
CA GLY A 167 0.08 8.33 -1.76
C GLY A 167 -1.06 8.63 -2.72
N LEU A 168 -2.26 8.08 -2.51
CA LEU A 168 -3.45 8.40 -3.28
C LEU A 168 -3.94 9.81 -2.98
N THR A 169 -4.60 10.43 -3.98
CA THR A 169 -5.32 11.69 -3.75
C THR A 169 -6.52 11.47 -2.85
N GLU A 170 -6.89 12.49 -2.07
CA GLU A 170 -7.99 12.41 -1.10
C GLU A 170 -9.30 11.85 -1.69
N PRO A 171 -9.78 12.30 -2.88
CA PRO A 171 -11.00 11.75 -3.46
C PRO A 171 -10.90 10.26 -3.80
N VAL A 172 -9.72 9.79 -4.24
CA VAL A 172 -9.50 8.37 -4.57
C VAL A 172 -9.36 7.54 -3.30
N ARG A 173 -8.74 8.11 -2.25
CA ARG A 173 -8.66 7.48 -0.92
C ARG A 173 -10.03 7.23 -0.34
N ALA A 174 -10.93 8.23 -0.37
CA ALA A 174 -12.32 8.08 0.06
C ALA A 174 -13.06 6.95 -0.69
N MET A 175 -12.81 6.78 -2.00
CA MET A 175 -13.40 5.66 -2.76
C MET A 175 -12.90 4.29 -2.30
N VAL A 176 -11.67 4.19 -1.77
CA VAL A 176 -11.13 2.96 -1.19
C VAL A 176 -11.70 2.71 0.20
N GLU A 177 -11.84 3.73 1.02
CA GLU A 177 -12.45 3.68 2.36
C GLU A 177 -13.90 3.24 2.30
N ASP A 178 -14.67 3.76 1.35
CA ASP A 178 -16.08 3.39 1.09
C ASP A 178 -16.24 2.01 0.40
N GLY A 179 -15.13 1.32 0.06
CA GLY A 179 -15.17 0.03 -0.62
C GLY A 179 -15.55 0.09 -2.11
N ARG A 180 -15.73 1.27 -2.72
CA ARG A 180 -16.01 1.44 -4.16
C ARG A 180 -14.81 1.03 -5.02
N LEU A 181 -13.60 1.16 -4.49
CA LEU A 181 -12.36 0.70 -5.09
C LEU A 181 -11.66 -0.31 -4.18
N SER A 182 -11.22 -1.43 -4.74
CA SER A 182 -10.39 -2.37 -4.00
C SER A 182 -8.94 -1.88 -3.89
N ALA A 183 -8.19 -2.40 -2.93
CA ALA A 183 -6.75 -2.14 -2.79
C ALA A 183 -5.96 -2.47 -4.07
N GLY A 184 -6.42 -3.42 -4.88
CA GLY A 184 -5.83 -3.76 -6.18
C GLY A 184 -6.00 -2.64 -7.20
N HIS A 185 -7.21 -2.09 -7.34
CA HIS A 185 -7.50 -0.94 -8.20
C HIS A 185 -6.68 0.28 -7.76
N ALA A 186 -6.67 0.57 -6.48
CA ALA A 186 -5.94 1.67 -5.89
C ALA A 186 -4.44 1.63 -6.20
N ARG A 187 -3.81 0.43 -6.11
CA ARG A 187 -2.38 0.24 -6.45
C ARG A 187 -2.08 0.52 -7.93
N ALA A 188 -2.98 0.12 -8.84
CA ALA A 188 -2.82 0.42 -10.26
C ALA A 188 -2.83 1.94 -10.52
N LEU A 189 -3.70 2.67 -9.83
CA LEU A 189 -3.88 4.11 -10.00
C LEU A 189 -2.72 4.96 -9.44
N LEU A 190 -1.90 4.44 -8.52
CA LEU A 190 -0.77 5.16 -7.90
C LEU A 190 0.28 5.67 -8.90
N THR A 191 0.37 5.10 -10.08
CA THR A 191 1.34 5.50 -11.11
C THR A 191 0.91 6.74 -11.89
N LEU A 192 -0.35 7.17 -11.74
CA LEU A 192 -0.92 8.32 -12.40
C LEU A 192 -0.71 9.61 -11.59
N GLY A 193 -0.58 10.74 -12.28
CA GLY A 193 -0.60 12.04 -11.61
C GLY A 193 -1.99 12.39 -11.07
N SER A 194 -2.06 13.27 -10.05
CA SER A 194 -3.26 13.55 -9.26
C SER A 194 -4.55 13.80 -10.08
N LYS A 195 -4.49 14.58 -11.16
CA LYS A 195 -5.67 14.86 -12.01
C LYS A 195 -6.14 13.63 -12.79
N GLN A 196 -5.19 12.84 -13.32
CA GLN A 196 -5.49 11.63 -14.08
C GLN A 196 -5.94 10.50 -13.16
N GLN A 197 -5.43 10.47 -11.93
CA GLN A 197 -5.75 9.47 -10.92
C GLN A 197 -7.23 9.49 -10.57
N GLN A 198 -7.80 10.69 -10.33
CA GLN A 198 -9.23 10.83 -10.02
C GLN A 198 -10.11 10.43 -11.20
N ALA A 199 -9.84 10.94 -12.41
CA ALA A 199 -10.62 10.62 -13.61
C ALA A 199 -10.58 9.11 -13.92
N ALA A 200 -9.41 8.47 -13.77
CA ALA A 200 -9.27 7.03 -13.95
C ALA A 200 -10.04 6.24 -12.87
N ALA A 201 -10.01 6.70 -11.62
CA ALA A 201 -10.77 6.09 -10.50
C ALA A 201 -12.28 6.13 -10.78
N GLU A 202 -12.81 7.28 -11.21
CA GLU A 202 -14.22 7.45 -11.58
C GLU A 202 -14.61 6.51 -12.72
N THR A 203 -13.75 6.34 -13.75
CA THR A 203 -13.96 5.41 -14.85
C THR A 203 -13.99 3.97 -14.36
N VAL A 204 -13.05 3.57 -13.51
CA VAL A 204 -12.99 2.22 -12.92
C VAL A 204 -14.26 1.88 -12.15
N VAL A 205 -14.78 2.84 -11.36
CA VAL A 205 -16.01 2.65 -10.58
C VAL A 205 -17.24 2.61 -11.50
N LYS A 206 -17.35 3.56 -12.45
CA LYS A 206 -18.49 3.67 -13.37
C LYS A 206 -18.65 2.45 -14.25
N ASP A 207 -17.56 1.96 -14.82
CA ASP A 207 -17.56 0.86 -15.79
C ASP A 207 -17.33 -0.50 -15.10
N ALA A 208 -17.29 -0.54 -13.76
CA ALA A 208 -17.06 -1.74 -12.95
C ALA A 208 -15.87 -2.58 -13.44
N LEU A 209 -14.75 -1.91 -13.76
CA LEU A 209 -13.57 -2.56 -14.33
C LEU A 209 -12.93 -3.52 -13.32
N SER A 210 -12.40 -4.63 -13.81
CA SER A 210 -11.52 -5.50 -13.02
C SER A 210 -10.13 -4.87 -12.82
N VAL A 211 -9.36 -5.35 -11.83
CA VAL A 211 -8.00 -4.86 -11.57
C VAL A 211 -7.11 -4.90 -12.82
N ARG A 212 -7.19 -5.99 -13.61
CA ARG A 212 -6.43 -6.13 -14.87
C ARG A 212 -6.83 -5.09 -15.92
N GLN A 213 -8.13 -4.79 -16.03
CA GLN A 213 -8.62 -3.74 -16.93
C GLN A 213 -8.19 -2.35 -16.47
N ALA A 214 -8.20 -2.08 -15.17
CA ALA A 214 -7.67 -0.85 -14.59
C ALA A 214 -6.17 -0.68 -14.87
N GLU A 215 -5.37 -1.73 -14.74
CA GLU A 215 -3.94 -1.72 -15.11
C GLU A 215 -3.72 -1.41 -16.60
N LEU A 216 -4.54 -1.97 -17.50
CA LEU A 216 -4.50 -1.65 -18.92
C LEU A 216 -4.90 -0.20 -19.22
N LEU A 217 -5.93 0.32 -18.56
CA LEU A 217 -6.33 1.72 -18.64
C LEU A 217 -5.19 2.64 -18.23
N VAL A 218 -4.58 2.37 -17.08
CA VAL A 218 -3.44 3.14 -16.57
C VAL A 218 -2.25 3.09 -17.53
N LYS A 219 -1.95 1.91 -18.10
CA LYS A 219 -0.88 1.76 -19.10
C LYS A 219 -1.14 2.61 -20.35
N LYS A 220 -2.37 2.66 -20.85
CA LYS A 220 -2.76 3.52 -21.99
C LYS A 220 -2.56 5.00 -21.64
N LEU A 221 -3.08 5.46 -20.51
CA LEU A 221 -2.96 6.87 -20.07
C LEU A 221 -1.49 7.29 -19.86
N THR A 222 -0.64 6.37 -19.41
CA THR A 222 0.79 6.62 -19.23
C THR A 222 1.55 6.60 -20.58
N ALA A 223 1.14 5.76 -21.54
CA ALA A 223 1.73 5.69 -22.88
C ALA A 223 1.41 6.95 -23.70
N GLU A 224 0.15 7.42 -23.69
CA GLU A 224 -0.24 8.67 -24.35
C GLU A 224 0.55 9.89 -23.87
N LYS A 225 1.01 9.89 -22.60
CA LYS A 225 1.89 10.94 -22.07
C LYS A 225 3.33 10.84 -22.60
N LYS A 226 3.79 9.65 -23.02
CA LYS A 226 5.13 9.44 -23.60
C LYS A 226 5.17 9.73 -25.10
N GLU A 227 4.03 9.72 -25.80
CA GLU A 227 3.95 9.90 -27.24
C GLU A 227 3.73 11.34 -27.71
N LYS A 228 3.70 12.33 -26.80
CA LYS A 228 3.85 13.72 -27.18
C LYS A 228 5.28 14.18 -26.91
N PRO A 229 6.28 13.93 -27.83
CA PRO A 229 7.41 14.82 -27.89
C PRO A 229 6.81 16.17 -28.30
N GLN A 230 7.02 17.21 -27.49
CA GLN A 230 6.91 18.57 -27.98
C GLN A 230 7.77 18.62 -29.25
N LYS A 231 7.10 18.74 -30.39
CA LYS A 231 7.76 19.24 -31.57
C LYS A 231 8.15 20.68 -31.20
N ASP A 232 9.41 20.86 -30.87
CA ASP A 232 10.01 22.20 -30.86
C ASP A 232 9.69 22.81 -32.22
N ALA A 233 8.78 23.76 -32.23
CA ALA A 233 8.30 24.46 -33.43
C ALA A 233 9.39 25.37 -34.08
N LEU A 234 10.67 25.17 -33.71
CA LEU A 234 11.82 25.95 -34.21
C LEU A 234 13.01 25.08 -34.60
N SER A 235 12.90 23.76 -34.67
CA SER A 235 13.95 22.98 -35.34
C SER A 235 13.67 23.02 -36.84
N VAL A 236 14.30 23.96 -37.52
CA VAL A 236 14.52 23.86 -38.97
C VAL A 236 15.04 22.44 -39.20
N ASN A 237 14.34 21.67 -40.02
CA ASN A 237 14.66 20.25 -40.23
C ASN A 237 15.90 20.17 -41.17
N TYR A 238 17.08 20.53 -40.61
CA TYR A 238 18.37 20.53 -41.34
C TYR A 238 18.59 19.24 -42.16
N VAL A 239 17.99 18.15 -41.70
CA VAL A 239 18.10 16.84 -42.38
C VAL A 239 17.30 16.80 -43.67
N GLU A 240 16.08 17.36 -43.66
CA GLU A 240 15.21 17.44 -44.85
C GLU A 240 15.78 18.47 -45.82
N GLU A 241 16.28 19.58 -45.32
CA GLU A 241 16.87 20.62 -46.15
C GLU A 241 18.18 20.14 -46.80
N ALA A 242 19.07 19.47 -46.04
CA ALA A 242 20.27 18.84 -46.56
C ALA A 242 19.97 17.70 -47.58
N ALA A 243 18.92 16.90 -47.34
CA ALA A 243 18.46 15.86 -48.27
C ALA A 243 17.96 16.48 -49.58
N ARG A 244 17.22 17.61 -49.50
CA ARG A 244 16.74 18.34 -50.68
C ARG A 244 17.89 18.96 -51.47
N GLU A 245 18.84 19.67 -50.81
CA GLU A 245 19.99 20.25 -51.48
C GLU A 245 20.88 19.20 -52.16
N LEU A 246 21.12 18.06 -51.50
CA LEU A 246 21.85 16.95 -52.09
C LEU A 246 21.10 16.35 -53.29
N GLY A 247 19.80 16.20 -53.19
CA GLY A 247 18.93 15.72 -54.26
C GLY A 247 18.95 16.65 -55.50
N GLU A 248 18.88 17.98 -55.27
CA GLU A 248 19.00 18.97 -56.34
C GLU A 248 20.36 18.95 -57.02
N LYS A 249 21.48 18.85 -56.26
CA LYS A 249 22.84 18.77 -56.80
C LYS A 249 23.13 17.48 -57.57
N LEU A 250 22.51 16.38 -57.15
CA LEU A 250 22.69 15.05 -57.77
C LEU A 250 21.62 14.71 -58.82
N GLY A 251 20.61 15.57 -59.00
CA GLY A 251 19.48 15.38 -59.91
C GLY A 251 18.63 14.17 -59.63
N ARG A 252 18.56 13.73 -58.34
CA ARG A 252 17.83 12.52 -57.93
C ARG A 252 17.37 12.55 -56.50
N PRO A 253 16.32 11.75 -56.10
CA PRO A 253 15.87 11.69 -54.74
C PRO A 253 16.95 11.22 -53.78
N CYS A 254 17.15 12.03 -52.71
CA CYS A 254 18.08 11.71 -51.65
C CYS A 254 17.31 11.59 -50.33
N ARG A 255 17.55 10.52 -49.57
CA ARG A 255 16.98 10.32 -48.25
C ARG A 255 18.06 10.18 -47.20
N ILE A 256 17.99 11.02 -46.15
CA ILE A 256 18.92 10.98 -45.03
C ILE A 256 18.18 10.39 -43.82
N VAL A 257 18.70 9.28 -43.29
CA VAL A 257 18.15 8.61 -42.10
C VAL A 257 19.13 8.80 -40.96
N ASN A 258 18.73 9.59 -39.95
CA ASN A 258 19.51 9.80 -38.75
C ASN A 258 19.23 8.72 -37.70
N GLY A 259 20.32 8.07 -37.21
CA GLY A 259 20.27 7.18 -36.04
C GLY A 259 21.08 7.75 -34.89
N LYS A 260 20.86 7.25 -33.67
CA LYS A 260 21.52 7.76 -32.43
C LYS A 260 23.04 7.76 -32.45
N LYS A 261 23.69 6.89 -33.22
CA LYS A 261 25.15 6.76 -33.32
C LYS A 261 25.69 6.77 -34.77
N LYS A 262 24.84 6.42 -35.75
CA LYS A 262 25.21 6.34 -37.17
C LYS A 262 24.01 6.82 -37.98
N GLY A 263 24.26 7.69 -38.95
CA GLY A 263 23.32 8.04 -39.99
C GLY A 263 23.68 7.31 -41.31
N ARG A 264 22.74 7.25 -42.25
CA ARG A 264 22.96 6.77 -43.60
C ARG A 264 22.27 7.67 -44.61
N ILE A 265 22.87 7.77 -45.79
CA ILE A 265 22.30 8.49 -46.93
C ILE A 265 21.93 7.42 -47.95
N GLU A 266 20.68 7.46 -48.40
CA GLU A 266 20.11 6.57 -49.41
C GLU A 266 19.95 7.36 -50.71
N LEU A 267 20.54 6.88 -51.78
CA LEU A 267 20.44 7.41 -53.14
C LEU A 267 19.98 6.30 -54.07
N GLU A 268 18.96 6.57 -54.88
CA GLU A 268 18.48 5.58 -55.86
C GLU A 268 19.23 5.70 -57.16
N TYR A 269 19.50 4.56 -57.82
CA TYR A 269 20.06 4.47 -59.15
C TYR A 269 19.38 3.40 -59.99
N TYR A 270 19.34 3.58 -61.31
CA TYR A 270 18.62 2.73 -62.24
C TYR A 270 19.59 2.15 -63.25
N GLY A 271 20.15 0.99 -62.95
CA GLY A 271 21.08 0.29 -63.82
C GLY A 271 22.52 0.75 -63.68
N THR A 272 23.45 0.06 -64.40
CA THR A 272 24.89 0.21 -64.26
C THR A 272 25.41 1.54 -64.80
N GLU A 273 24.83 2.06 -65.87
CA GLU A 273 25.20 3.34 -66.47
C GLU A 273 24.85 4.52 -65.54
N ASP A 274 23.67 4.47 -64.94
CA ASP A 274 23.23 5.48 -64.00
C ASP A 274 24.07 5.48 -62.68
N LEU A 275 24.49 4.26 -62.25
CA LEU A 275 25.39 4.13 -61.10
C LEU A 275 26.75 4.82 -61.38
N ASN A 276 27.32 4.63 -62.61
CA ASN A 276 28.59 5.28 -62.97
C ASN A 276 28.44 6.79 -63.01
N ALA A 277 27.34 7.32 -63.56
CA ALA A 277 27.06 8.75 -63.56
C ALA A 277 26.92 9.31 -62.13
N LEU A 278 26.29 8.56 -61.22
CA LEU A 278 26.18 8.93 -59.82
C LEU A 278 27.55 8.97 -59.12
N LEU A 279 28.40 7.97 -59.35
CA LEU A 279 29.73 7.93 -58.78
C LEU A 279 30.58 9.10 -59.25
N GLU A 280 30.57 9.44 -60.58
CA GLU A 280 31.27 10.63 -61.08
C GLU A 280 30.72 11.95 -60.46
N ALA A 281 29.41 12.07 -60.27
CA ALA A 281 28.80 13.23 -59.61
C ALA A 281 29.25 13.38 -58.15
N LEU A 282 29.32 12.24 -57.40
CA LEU A 282 29.85 12.22 -56.05
C LEU A 282 31.35 12.56 -55.95
N GLU A 283 32.16 12.11 -56.91
CA GLU A 283 33.59 12.48 -56.97
C GLU A 283 33.82 13.96 -57.21
N ARG A 284 32.97 14.58 -58.04
CA ARG A 284 33.03 16.06 -58.28
C ARG A 284 32.65 16.87 -57.06
N LEU A 285 31.72 16.36 -56.22
CA LEU A 285 31.35 17.01 -54.94
C LEU A 285 32.46 16.89 -53.89
N GLY A 286 33.25 15.82 -53.90
CA GLY A 286 34.39 15.60 -52.96
C GLY A 286 35.68 16.36 -53.25
N LYS A 287 35.79 17.02 -54.44
CA LYS A 287 36.98 17.78 -54.87
C LYS A 287 36.91 19.30 -54.68
N ARG A 288 36.01 19.76 -53.75
CA ARG A 288 35.92 21.16 -53.33
C ARG A 288 36.55 21.40 -51.98
#